data_d8d16b5027629ade686b39cca6855615
#
_entry.id   d8d16b5027629ade686b39cca6855615
#
_cell.length_a   1.000
_cell.length_b   1.000
_cell.length_c   1.000
_cell.angle_alpha   90.00
_cell.angle_beta   90.00
_cell.angle_gamma   90.00
#
_symmetry.space_group_name_H-M   'P 1'
#
loop_
_entity.id
_entity.type
_entity.pdbx_description
1 polymer ?
#
loop_
_entity_poly.entity_id
_entity_poly.type
_entity_poly.pdbx_seq_one_letter_code
_entity_poly.pdbx_strand_id
1 'polypeptide(L)'
;MLLSLLIQPAFPCAGLFHSSDVIAESDNQQVLLRQLDGEIEVSYNVEYEGNAIDFGWVIPVFGEFSAMEDGDEQHFTTLGYDTAPVVSSRYADDDGGCGQRTKGSSDFADEANRLDTAAMDGAEIVAEGFTGTYSYTVLEADSVDGLEGWLTDNGWSMESSRPVLEAYVAEGGVQFVAISLTGGEDTDAAMLPPVSIRYTGDQLRFPATMARYAMVETLRTTVYVMGEQPATVSGWSSTTNTDIEADINRSVDAVFDDALWAAGGDTPGYLLTYAGSHGADLPEGVVTRFDTFSSRDAHTIDAQFALDGTDEVVTSISMVEDGADTKAWLLLPLLAGFGVWRRRREGATG
;
A
#
# COMPACT_ATOMS: atom_id res chain seq x y z
N MET A 1 3.56 6.31 41.78
CA MET A 1 3.54 7.19 40.60
C MET A 1 3.53 6.26 39.39
N LEU A 2 2.33 5.84 38.95
CA LEU A 2 2.15 4.97 37.78
C LEU A 2 2.31 5.84 36.54
N LEU A 3 3.32 5.49 35.74
CA LEU A 3 3.50 6.06 34.40
C LEU A 3 2.50 5.29 33.50
N SER A 4 1.34 5.90 33.20
CA SER A 4 0.47 5.43 32.12
C SER A 4 1.20 5.67 30.82
N LEU A 5 1.66 4.61 30.18
CA LEU A 5 1.99 4.62 28.77
C LEU A 5 0.65 4.88 28.03
N LEU A 6 0.51 6.03 27.45
CA LEU A 6 -0.51 6.29 26.44
C LEU A 6 -0.06 5.58 25.16
N ILE A 7 -0.54 4.38 24.96
CA ILE A 7 -0.48 3.70 23.65
C ILE A 7 -1.46 4.49 22.78
N GLN A 8 -0.94 5.20 21.79
CA GLN A 8 -1.78 5.84 20.78
C GLN A 8 -2.22 4.78 19.78
N PRO A 9 -3.52 4.72 19.45
CA PRO A 9 -4.01 3.79 18.44
C PRO A 9 -3.48 4.15 17.06
N ALA A 10 -3.15 3.14 16.30
CA ALA A 10 -2.65 3.21 14.95
C ALA A 10 -3.73 2.71 13.97
N PHE A 11 -3.74 3.21 12.74
CA PHE A 11 -4.81 3.00 11.75
C PHE A 11 -4.26 2.50 10.41
N PRO A 12 -4.91 1.57 9.71
CA PRO A 12 -4.45 1.01 8.44
C PRO A 12 -4.93 1.75 7.18
N CYS A 13 -4.53 1.26 6.03
CA CYS A 13 -4.51 1.83 4.68
C CYS A 13 -5.81 2.42 4.16
N ALA A 14 -5.69 3.51 3.35
CA ALA A 14 -6.81 4.21 2.72
C ALA A 14 -7.96 4.47 3.70
N GLY A 15 -7.71 5.27 4.75
CA GLY A 15 -8.73 5.75 5.68
C GLY A 15 -9.67 4.69 6.23
N LEU A 16 -9.16 3.71 7.00
CA LEU A 16 -10.03 2.87 7.82
C LEU A 16 -10.60 3.69 8.97
N PHE A 17 -11.90 3.58 9.15
CA PHE A 17 -12.68 4.25 10.18
C PHE A 17 -13.40 3.20 11.02
N HIS A 18 -13.56 3.45 12.30
CA HIS A 18 -14.28 2.54 13.18
C HIS A 18 -15.09 3.32 14.23
N SER A 19 -16.10 2.67 14.77
CA SER A 19 -17.11 3.29 15.63
C SER A 19 -16.66 3.54 17.07
N SER A 20 -15.59 2.92 17.57
CA SER A 20 -15.06 3.15 18.93
C SER A 20 -13.77 2.38 19.18
N ASP A 21 -12.88 2.92 20.00
CA ASP A 21 -11.75 2.35 20.78
C ASP A 21 -11.03 1.04 20.32
N VAL A 22 -11.38 0.49 19.17
CA VAL A 22 -10.76 -0.70 18.58
C VAL A 22 -9.71 -0.27 17.57
N ILE A 23 -8.53 -0.81 17.70
CA ILE A 23 -7.39 -0.52 16.85
C ILE A 23 -7.47 -1.48 15.65
N ALA A 24 -7.60 -0.92 14.45
CA ALA A 24 -7.38 -1.65 13.23
C ALA A 24 -5.95 -1.36 12.75
N GLU A 25 -5.13 -2.38 12.59
CA GLU A 25 -3.73 -2.26 12.21
C GLU A 25 -3.48 -2.99 10.90
N SER A 26 -2.69 -2.40 10.00
CA SER A 26 -2.08 -3.10 8.87
C SER A 26 -0.62 -2.72 8.78
N ASP A 27 0.23 -3.70 8.66
CA ASP A 27 1.66 -3.54 8.42
C ASP A 27 2.08 -3.91 6.99
N ASN A 28 1.14 -4.44 6.19
CA ASN A 28 1.36 -4.86 4.81
C ASN A 28 0.14 -4.62 3.93
N GLN A 29 0.36 -4.04 2.76
CA GLN A 29 -0.67 -3.86 1.73
C GLN A 29 -0.12 -4.13 0.33
N GLN A 30 -0.98 -4.63 -0.53
CA GLN A 30 -0.72 -4.79 -1.95
C GLN A 30 -1.79 -4.06 -2.75
N VAL A 31 -1.38 -3.34 -3.78
CA VAL A 31 -2.27 -2.59 -4.67
C VAL A 31 -1.95 -2.96 -6.11
N LEU A 32 -2.98 -3.27 -6.90
CA LEU A 32 -2.86 -3.49 -8.33
C LEU A 32 -3.60 -2.38 -9.06
N LEU A 33 -2.87 -1.61 -9.86
CA LEU A 33 -3.38 -0.57 -10.74
C LEU A 33 -3.35 -1.06 -12.18
N ARG A 34 -4.48 -1.02 -12.86
CA ARG A 34 -4.61 -1.41 -14.26
C ARG A 34 -5.29 -0.30 -15.06
N GLN A 35 -4.68 0.05 -16.18
CA GLN A 35 -5.33 0.91 -17.16
C GLN A 35 -6.16 0.04 -18.12
N LEU A 36 -7.44 0.33 -18.19
CA LEU A 36 -8.38 -0.28 -19.15
C LEU A 36 -8.74 0.75 -20.22
N ASP A 37 -9.61 0.36 -21.18
CA ASP A 37 -10.04 1.28 -22.23
C ASP A 37 -11.01 2.36 -21.67
N GLY A 38 -10.44 3.50 -21.27
CA GLY A 38 -11.17 4.64 -20.71
C GLY A 38 -11.47 4.54 -19.19
N GLU A 39 -11.02 3.49 -18.54
CA GLU A 39 -11.22 3.27 -17.11
C GLU A 39 -9.91 2.90 -16.41
N ILE A 40 -9.87 3.11 -15.11
CA ILE A 40 -8.87 2.57 -14.20
C ILE A 40 -9.54 1.51 -13.34
N GLU A 41 -8.87 0.39 -13.18
CA GLU A 41 -9.18 -0.61 -12.16
C GLU A 41 -8.09 -0.56 -11.09
N VAL A 42 -8.51 -0.38 -9.84
CA VAL A 42 -7.64 -0.51 -8.69
C VAL A 42 -8.13 -1.66 -7.82
N SER A 43 -7.23 -2.60 -7.54
CA SER A 43 -7.50 -3.69 -6.61
C SER A 43 -6.62 -3.55 -5.37
N TYR A 44 -7.22 -3.73 -4.21
CA TYR A 44 -6.54 -3.68 -2.93
C TYR A 44 -6.58 -5.04 -2.25
N ASN A 45 -5.44 -5.50 -1.78
CA ASN A 45 -5.29 -6.66 -0.92
C ASN A 45 -4.60 -6.20 0.36
N VAL A 46 -5.35 -6.14 1.46
CA VAL A 46 -4.91 -5.58 2.73
C VAL A 46 -5.01 -6.61 3.83
N GLU A 47 -4.03 -6.63 4.71
CA GLU A 47 -4.07 -7.36 5.95
C GLU A 47 -4.76 -6.50 7.01
N TYR A 48 -5.71 -7.07 7.73
CA TYR A 48 -6.52 -6.36 8.72
C TYR A 48 -6.48 -7.12 10.05
N GLU A 49 -6.15 -6.40 11.10
CA GLU A 49 -6.26 -6.89 12.46
C GLU A 49 -7.27 -6.02 13.23
N GLY A 50 -8.42 -6.58 13.60
CA GLY A 50 -9.48 -5.85 14.31
C GLY A 50 -10.82 -6.55 14.24
N ASN A 51 -11.86 -5.88 14.76
CA ASN A 51 -13.23 -6.42 14.75
C ASN A 51 -13.91 -6.07 13.41
N ALA A 52 -14.41 -7.11 12.72
CA ALA A 52 -15.08 -6.96 11.43
C ALA A 52 -16.36 -6.09 11.49
N ILE A 53 -17.06 -6.05 12.63
CA ILE A 53 -18.30 -5.27 12.79
C ILE A 53 -18.03 -3.77 12.75
N ASP A 54 -16.86 -3.36 13.21
CA ASP A 54 -16.47 -1.95 13.29
C ASP A 54 -15.64 -1.50 12.08
N PHE A 55 -15.45 -2.38 11.07
CA PHE A 55 -14.67 -2.07 9.88
C PHE A 55 -15.37 -1.06 9.00
N GLY A 56 -14.70 0.06 8.76
CA GLY A 56 -15.10 1.06 7.78
C GLY A 56 -13.90 1.50 6.97
N TRP A 57 -13.99 1.45 5.66
CA TRP A 57 -12.90 1.79 4.75
C TRP A 57 -13.35 2.83 3.74
N VAL A 58 -12.66 3.97 3.66
CA VAL A 58 -12.95 5.03 2.69
C VAL A 58 -11.80 5.12 1.70
N ILE A 59 -12.11 4.87 0.43
CA ILE A 59 -11.15 4.89 -0.67
C ILE A 59 -11.50 6.05 -1.61
N PRO A 60 -10.62 7.04 -1.81
CA PRO A 60 -10.81 8.04 -2.85
C PRO A 60 -10.58 7.42 -4.23
N VAL A 61 -11.46 7.68 -5.17
CA VAL A 61 -11.34 7.35 -6.60
C VAL A 61 -11.30 8.64 -7.41
N PHE A 62 -10.39 8.69 -8.39
CA PHE A 62 -10.03 9.92 -9.10
C PHE A 62 -10.77 10.00 -10.45
N GLY A 63 -12.09 9.91 -10.39
CA GLY A 63 -13.00 9.93 -11.53
C GLY A 63 -14.38 9.42 -11.14
N GLU A 64 -15.24 9.21 -12.13
CA GLU A 64 -16.59 8.70 -11.89
C GLU A 64 -16.56 7.20 -11.64
N PHE A 65 -17.08 6.77 -10.49
CA PHE A 65 -17.21 5.36 -10.14
C PHE A 65 -18.03 4.59 -11.17
N SER A 66 -17.60 3.41 -11.56
CA SER A 66 -18.33 2.55 -12.51
C SER A 66 -18.69 1.18 -11.92
N ALA A 67 -17.83 0.56 -11.13
CA ALA A 67 -18.12 -0.74 -10.53
C ALA A 67 -17.24 -1.03 -9.30
N MET A 68 -17.73 -1.91 -8.43
CA MET A 68 -16.97 -2.55 -7.38
C MET A 68 -17.31 -4.04 -7.33
N GLU A 69 -16.29 -4.88 -7.21
CA GLU A 69 -16.39 -6.34 -7.19
C GLU A 69 -15.45 -6.91 -6.12
N ASP A 70 -15.68 -8.13 -5.65
CA ASP A 70 -14.67 -8.87 -4.90
C ASP A 70 -13.48 -9.11 -5.81
N GLY A 71 -12.28 -8.78 -5.34
CA GLY A 71 -11.03 -8.96 -6.08
C GLY A 71 -10.59 -10.42 -6.07
N ASP A 72 -9.68 -10.75 -6.96
CA ASP A 72 -9.11 -12.10 -7.08
C ASP A 72 -7.80 -12.21 -6.29
N GLU A 73 -7.81 -12.96 -5.18
CA GLU A 73 -6.62 -13.27 -4.37
C GLU A 73 -5.54 -13.99 -5.20
N GLN A 74 -5.94 -14.79 -6.20
CA GLN A 74 -5.00 -15.49 -7.08
C GLN A 74 -4.16 -14.51 -7.90
N HIS A 75 -4.70 -13.34 -8.29
CA HIS A 75 -3.94 -12.30 -8.97
C HIS A 75 -2.75 -11.83 -8.11
N PHE A 76 -3.00 -11.52 -6.84
CA PHE A 76 -1.93 -11.07 -5.93
C PHE A 76 -0.91 -12.17 -5.61
N THR A 77 -1.38 -13.41 -5.46
CA THR A 77 -0.51 -14.57 -5.28
C THR A 77 0.41 -14.76 -6.49
N THR A 78 -0.15 -14.70 -7.70
CA THR A 78 0.60 -14.85 -8.96
C THR A 78 1.57 -13.70 -9.15
N LEU A 79 1.13 -12.43 -8.96
CA LEU A 79 1.98 -11.26 -9.03
C LEU A 79 3.15 -11.35 -8.04
N GLY A 80 2.86 -11.71 -6.79
CA GLY A 80 3.88 -11.87 -5.77
C GLY A 80 4.93 -12.91 -6.13
N TYR A 81 4.53 -13.99 -6.77
CA TYR A 81 5.44 -15.07 -7.21
C TYR A 81 6.25 -14.67 -8.46
N ASP A 82 5.58 -14.17 -9.49
CA ASP A 82 6.20 -13.89 -10.79
C ASP A 82 7.18 -12.71 -10.75
N THR A 83 6.95 -11.77 -9.83
CA THR A 83 7.73 -10.54 -9.70
C THR A 83 8.65 -10.50 -8.47
N ALA A 84 8.73 -11.62 -7.73
CA ALA A 84 9.61 -11.70 -6.56
C ALA A 84 11.08 -11.50 -6.95
N PRO A 85 11.89 -10.86 -6.07
CA PRO A 85 13.33 -10.83 -6.25
C PRO A 85 13.92 -12.23 -6.41
N VAL A 86 14.87 -12.39 -7.30
CA VAL A 86 15.58 -13.65 -7.50
C VAL A 86 16.61 -13.83 -6.39
N VAL A 87 16.42 -14.83 -5.55
CA VAL A 87 17.33 -15.13 -4.45
C VAL A 87 18.33 -16.20 -4.84
N SER A 88 19.62 -15.90 -4.67
CA SER A 88 20.73 -16.86 -4.83
C SER A 88 21.58 -16.90 -3.56
N SER A 89 22.12 -18.08 -3.24
CA SER A 89 23.10 -18.26 -2.16
C SER A 89 24.42 -18.72 -2.73
N ARG A 90 25.50 -18.07 -2.33
CA ARG A 90 26.86 -18.48 -2.65
C ARG A 90 27.55 -18.96 -1.37
N TYR A 91 27.74 -20.27 -1.27
CA TYR A 91 28.58 -20.86 -0.25
C TYR A 91 30.01 -20.89 -0.78
N ALA A 92 30.97 -20.81 0.14
CA ALA A 92 32.39 -20.85 -0.20
C ALA A 92 32.82 -22.18 -0.82
N ASP A 93 32.06 -23.26 -0.61
CA ASP A 93 32.13 -24.56 -1.32
C ASP A 93 30.91 -25.38 -0.91
N ASP A 94 30.02 -25.75 -1.81
CA ASP A 94 29.39 -27.05 -2.05
C ASP A 94 28.01 -27.00 -2.72
N ASP A 95 27.71 -28.07 -3.47
CA ASP A 95 26.54 -28.20 -4.35
C ASP A 95 25.24 -28.64 -3.62
N GLY A 96 24.13 -27.98 -3.92
CA GLY A 96 22.84 -28.63 -4.16
C GLY A 96 21.76 -28.67 -3.10
N GLY A 97 20.52 -28.29 -3.47
CA GLY A 97 19.27 -28.85 -2.93
C GLY A 97 18.06 -27.93 -2.76
N CYS A 98 16.96 -28.28 -3.46
CA CYS A 98 15.66 -27.60 -3.47
C CYS A 98 14.72 -28.00 -2.32
N GLY A 99 13.82 -27.09 -1.89
CA GLY A 99 12.74 -27.35 -0.93
C GLY A 99 11.36 -26.81 -1.34
N GLN A 100 10.30 -27.53 -1.02
CA GLN A 100 8.90 -27.35 -1.43
C GLN A 100 8.02 -26.63 -0.39
N ARG A 101 6.91 -25.98 -0.83
CA ARG A 101 5.88 -25.32 -0.04
C ARG A 101 4.52 -26.02 -0.07
N THR A 102 3.70 -25.81 0.98
CA THR A 102 2.35 -26.35 1.14
C THR A 102 1.30 -25.25 1.33
N LYS A 103 0.06 -25.53 0.84
CA LYS A 103 -1.11 -24.63 0.79
C LYS A 103 -2.09 -24.84 1.93
N GLY A 104 -2.88 -23.78 2.27
CA GLY A 104 -4.08 -23.86 3.10
C GLY A 104 -5.19 -22.94 2.56
N SER A 105 -6.46 -23.37 2.70
CA SER A 105 -7.67 -22.68 2.24
C SER A 105 -8.73 -22.63 3.34
N SER A 106 -9.60 -21.60 3.38
CA SER A 106 -10.77 -21.50 4.27
C SER A 106 -11.96 -20.83 3.59
N ASP A 107 -13.19 -21.32 3.92
CA ASP A 107 -14.50 -20.91 3.38
C ASP A 107 -15.27 -20.06 4.41
N PHE A 108 -16.09 -19.11 3.96
CA PHE A 108 -16.92 -18.22 4.78
C PHE A 108 -18.39 -18.19 4.34
N ALA A 109 -19.30 -17.87 5.27
CA ALA A 109 -20.74 -17.77 5.10
C ALA A 109 -21.34 -16.47 5.67
N ASP A 110 -22.46 -16.07 5.12
CA ASP A 110 -23.08 -14.78 4.88
C ASP A 110 -24.02 -14.28 6.00
N GLU A 111 -23.92 -12.98 6.42
CA GLU A 111 -25.05 -12.14 6.86
C GLU A 111 -24.64 -10.64 6.81
N ALA A 112 -25.49 -9.80 6.19
CA ALA A 112 -25.14 -8.45 5.76
C ALA A 112 -25.50 -7.37 6.80
N ASN A 113 -24.55 -6.46 7.06
CA ASN A 113 -24.80 -5.19 7.75
C ASN A 113 -25.08 -4.09 6.70
N ARG A 114 -26.07 -3.22 6.94
CA ARG A 114 -26.56 -2.24 5.96
C ARG A 114 -26.18 -0.84 6.40
N LEU A 115 -25.50 -0.08 5.54
CA LEU A 115 -25.27 1.35 5.72
C LEU A 115 -26.58 2.11 5.56
N ASP A 116 -26.75 3.21 6.29
CA ASP A 116 -27.96 4.04 6.25
C ASP A 116 -27.89 5.01 5.04
N THR A 117 -28.95 5.05 4.23
CA THR A 117 -28.98 5.62 2.88
C THR A 117 -29.48 7.06 2.81
N ALA A 118 -29.38 7.83 3.88
CA ALA A 118 -29.83 9.22 3.89
C ALA A 118 -28.76 10.15 3.28
N ALA A 119 -29.08 10.79 2.15
CA ALA A 119 -28.27 11.87 1.60
C ALA A 119 -28.21 13.05 2.57
N MET A 120 -27.01 13.64 2.75
CA MET A 120 -26.79 14.79 3.61
C MET A 120 -26.50 16.08 2.82
N ASP A 121 -26.72 17.22 3.44
CA ASP A 121 -26.41 18.52 2.83
C ASP A 121 -24.88 18.63 2.65
N GLY A 122 -24.41 18.68 1.40
CA GLY A 122 -23.00 18.76 1.01
C GLY A 122 -22.29 17.43 0.72
N ALA A 123 -23.00 16.28 0.76
CA ALA A 123 -22.56 15.00 0.20
C ALA A 123 -23.74 14.30 -0.48
N GLU A 124 -23.52 13.84 -1.71
CA GLU A 124 -24.50 13.10 -2.51
C GLU A 124 -24.08 11.64 -2.64
N ILE A 125 -25.03 10.72 -2.44
CA ILE A 125 -24.84 9.30 -2.73
C ILE A 125 -25.05 9.10 -4.22
N VAL A 126 -23.98 8.73 -4.93
CA VAL A 126 -24.02 8.50 -6.39
C VAL A 126 -24.18 7.04 -6.77
N ALA A 127 -23.78 6.13 -5.89
CA ALA A 127 -24.00 4.69 -6.07
C ALA A 127 -23.99 3.95 -4.72
N GLU A 128 -24.63 2.81 -4.69
CA GLU A 128 -24.64 1.87 -3.58
C GLU A 128 -24.68 0.44 -4.10
N GLY A 129 -24.14 -0.49 -3.34
CA GLY A 129 -24.19 -1.88 -3.75
C GLY A 129 -23.55 -2.83 -2.73
N PHE A 130 -23.53 -4.08 -3.16
CA PHE A 130 -22.94 -5.19 -2.42
C PHE A 130 -22.08 -6.02 -3.36
N THR A 131 -20.95 -6.47 -2.87
CA THR A 131 -20.22 -7.62 -3.42
C THR A 131 -20.57 -8.87 -2.61
N GLY A 132 -19.87 -9.98 -2.78
CA GLY A 132 -20.04 -11.12 -1.89
C GLY A 132 -19.65 -10.81 -0.45
N THR A 133 -18.61 -9.97 -0.26
CA THR A 133 -17.96 -9.72 1.04
C THR A 133 -18.28 -8.33 1.60
N TYR A 134 -18.47 -7.33 0.74
CA TYR A 134 -18.55 -5.93 1.12
C TYR A 134 -19.90 -5.30 0.79
N SER A 135 -20.34 -4.38 1.62
CA SER A 135 -21.31 -3.35 1.24
C SER A 135 -20.59 -2.04 1.01
N TYR A 136 -21.03 -1.25 0.03
CA TYR A 136 -20.42 0.03 -0.28
C TYR A 136 -21.43 1.10 -0.60
N THR A 137 -21.04 2.35 -0.30
CA THR A 137 -21.72 3.57 -0.72
C THR A 137 -20.70 4.50 -1.34
N VAL A 138 -21.01 5.02 -2.53
CA VAL A 138 -20.17 5.97 -3.23
C VAL A 138 -20.70 7.37 -3.03
N LEU A 139 -19.82 8.25 -2.54
CA LEU A 139 -20.15 9.63 -2.19
C LEU A 139 -19.44 10.59 -3.12
N GLU A 140 -20.17 11.57 -3.61
CA GLU A 140 -19.62 12.79 -4.18
C GLU A 140 -19.84 13.92 -3.17
N ALA A 141 -18.78 14.65 -2.82
CA ALA A 141 -18.84 15.65 -1.76
C ALA A 141 -18.45 17.03 -2.30
N ASP A 142 -19.35 18.02 -2.13
CA ASP A 142 -19.09 19.43 -2.42
C ASP A 142 -18.29 20.10 -1.31
N SER A 143 -18.29 19.51 -0.11
CA SER A 143 -17.57 20.01 1.06
C SER A 143 -17.11 18.86 1.97
N VAL A 144 -16.00 19.07 2.65
CA VAL A 144 -15.51 18.13 3.66
C VAL A 144 -16.49 18.01 4.84
N ASP A 145 -17.23 19.06 5.18
CA ASP A 145 -18.24 19.03 6.25
C ASP A 145 -19.40 18.08 5.90
N GLY A 146 -19.84 18.06 4.63
CA GLY A 146 -20.84 17.11 4.15
C GLY A 146 -20.35 15.67 4.21
N LEU A 147 -19.13 15.41 3.75
CA LEU A 147 -18.50 14.09 3.83
C LEU A 147 -18.36 13.62 5.29
N GLU A 148 -17.85 14.49 6.17
CA GLU A 148 -17.70 14.21 7.60
C GLU A 148 -19.06 13.94 8.26
N GLY A 149 -20.09 14.73 7.92
CA GLY A 149 -21.45 14.52 8.39
C GLY A 149 -21.96 13.14 8.07
N TRP A 150 -21.85 12.73 6.79
CA TRP A 150 -22.28 11.39 6.36
C TRP A 150 -21.51 10.28 7.06
N LEU A 151 -20.18 10.39 7.14
CA LEU A 151 -19.33 9.39 7.81
C LEU A 151 -19.68 9.28 9.31
N THR A 152 -19.89 10.41 9.98
CA THR A 152 -20.26 10.45 11.41
C THR A 152 -21.62 9.81 11.67
N ASP A 153 -22.61 10.06 10.81
CA ASP A 153 -23.95 9.48 10.93
C ASP A 153 -23.95 7.97 10.70
N ASN A 154 -22.97 7.48 9.92
CA ASN A 154 -22.71 6.04 9.74
C ASN A 154 -21.75 5.47 10.81
N GLY A 155 -21.46 6.22 11.88
CA GLY A 155 -20.67 5.76 13.03
C GLY A 155 -19.15 5.85 12.85
N TRP A 156 -18.67 6.51 11.81
CA TRP A 156 -17.24 6.61 11.51
C TRP A 156 -16.66 7.97 11.89
N SER A 157 -15.49 7.99 12.53
CA SER A 157 -14.80 9.21 12.94
C SER A 157 -13.72 9.60 11.95
N MET A 158 -13.69 10.87 11.56
CA MET A 158 -12.73 11.45 10.61
C MET A 158 -11.65 12.33 11.24
N GLU A 159 -11.65 12.53 12.54
CA GLU A 159 -10.93 13.64 13.20
C GLU A 159 -9.46 13.79 12.76
N SER A 160 -8.75 12.67 12.56
CA SER A 160 -7.34 12.67 12.11
C SER A 160 -7.17 12.84 10.60
N SER A 161 -8.09 12.32 9.78
CA SER A 161 -8.00 12.29 8.31
C SER A 161 -8.63 13.49 7.61
N ARG A 162 -9.36 14.35 8.35
CA ARG A 162 -10.04 15.52 7.80
C ARG A 162 -9.16 16.38 6.87
N PRO A 163 -7.88 16.71 7.18
CA PRO A 163 -7.08 17.56 6.30
C PRO A 163 -6.81 16.95 4.92
N VAL A 164 -6.66 15.62 4.82
CA VAL A 164 -6.44 14.95 3.53
C VAL A 164 -7.74 14.84 2.74
N LEU A 165 -8.86 14.57 3.41
CA LEU A 165 -10.16 14.53 2.75
C LEU A 165 -10.56 15.91 2.23
N GLU A 166 -10.28 16.97 2.98
CA GLU A 166 -10.48 18.36 2.54
C GLU A 166 -9.65 18.66 1.27
N ALA A 167 -8.40 18.17 1.21
CA ALA A 167 -7.56 18.34 0.03
C ALA A 167 -8.14 17.62 -1.19
N TYR A 168 -8.64 16.38 -1.05
CA TYR A 168 -9.28 15.65 -2.16
C TYR A 168 -10.60 16.29 -2.61
N VAL A 169 -11.44 16.74 -1.68
CA VAL A 169 -12.68 17.47 -2.02
C VAL A 169 -12.34 18.77 -2.75
N ALA A 170 -11.31 19.49 -2.32
CA ALA A 170 -10.88 20.75 -2.96
C ALA A 170 -10.24 20.51 -4.37
N GLU A 171 -9.69 19.33 -4.63
CA GLU A 171 -9.16 18.96 -5.96
C GLU A 171 -10.30 18.87 -6.99
N GLY A 172 -11.48 18.40 -6.58
CA GLY A 172 -12.64 18.18 -7.43
C GLY A 172 -12.53 16.92 -8.31
N GLY A 173 -13.67 16.34 -8.67
CA GLY A 173 -13.72 15.11 -9.47
C GLY A 173 -13.23 13.86 -8.72
N VAL A 174 -13.15 13.93 -7.40
CA VAL A 174 -12.85 12.79 -6.52
C VAL A 174 -14.16 12.30 -5.90
N GLN A 175 -14.44 11.02 -6.06
CA GLN A 175 -15.51 10.35 -5.34
C GLN A 175 -14.92 9.47 -4.24
N PHE A 176 -15.71 9.16 -3.22
CA PHE A 176 -15.28 8.41 -2.05
C PHE A 176 -16.10 7.13 -1.95
N VAL A 177 -15.45 5.98 -2.05
CA VAL A 177 -16.08 4.69 -1.87
C VAL A 177 -15.94 4.30 -0.40
N ALA A 178 -17.06 4.38 0.31
CA ALA A 178 -17.18 3.98 1.71
C ALA A 178 -17.61 2.52 1.77
N ILE A 179 -16.80 1.67 2.40
CA ILE A 179 -16.92 0.21 2.38
C ILE A 179 -17.06 -0.31 3.81
N SER A 180 -17.96 -1.26 4.02
CA SER A 180 -18.06 -2.06 5.26
C SER A 180 -18.11 -3.54 4.94
N LEU A 181 -17.77 -4.40 5.91
CA LEU A 181 -17.90 -5.85 5.77
C LEU A 181 -19.37 -6.27 5.95
N THR A 182 -19.82 -7.23 5.16
CA THR A 182 -21.19 -7.76 5.22
C THR A 182 -21.39 -8.84 6.28
N GLY A 183 -20.33 -9.34 6.91
CA GLY A 183 -20.37 -10.41 7.92
C GLY A 183 -20.13 -9.91 9.34
N GLY A 184 -20.77 -10.52 10.30
CA GLY A 184 -20.83 -10.11 11.73
C GLY A 184 -20.06 -11.04 12.68
N GLU A 185 -18.97 -11.68 12.32
CA GLU A 185 -18.16 -12.48 13.25
C GLU A 185 -16.82 -11.81 13.56
N ASP A 186 -16.39 -11.91 14.83
CA ASP A 186 -15.06 -11.49 15.27
C ASP A 186 -14.02 -12.28 14.49
N THR A 187 -13.28 -11.59 13.61
CA THR A 187 -12.13 -12.17 12.92
C THR A 187 -10.86 -11.68 13.60
N ASP A 188 -10.20 -12.58 14.33
CA ASP A 188 -8.81 -12.34 14.72
C ASP A 188 -7.96 -12.28 13.44
N ALA A 189 -7.11 -11.29 13.32
CA ALA A 189 -6.16 -11.02 12.24
C ALA A 189 -6.35 -11.87 10.98
N ALA A 190 -7.04 -11.35 9.98
CA ALA A 190 -7.30 -12.04 8.72
C ALA A 190 -6.94 -11.17 7.52
N MET A 191 -6.43 -11.79 6.46
CA MET A 191 -6.41 -11.16 5.15
C MET A 191 -7.87 -10.95 4.74
N LEU A 192 -8.26 -9.70 4.54
CA LEU A 192 -9.55 -9.40 3.94
C LEU A 192 -9.53 -9.89 2.48
N PRO A 193 -10.64 -10.43 1.96
CA PRO A 193 -10.75 -10.68 0.52
C PRO A 193 -10.38 -9.41 -0.24
N PRO A 194 -9.62 -9.51 -1.35
CA PRO A 194 -9.30 -8.33 -2.14
C PRO A 194 -10.56 -7.65 -2.65
N VAL A 195 -10.50 -6.34 -2.84
CA VAL A 195 -11.56 -5.56 -3.47
C VAL A 195 -11.05 -4.91 -4.74
N SER A 196 -11.84 -4.93 -5.81
CA SER A 196 -11.54 -4.26 -7.09
C SER A 196 -12.56 -3.17 -7.35
N ILE A 197 -12.08 -1.95 -7.60
CA ILE A 197 -12.90 -0.77 -7.89
C ILE A 197 -12.54 -0.26 -9.27
N ARG A 198 -13.56 0.04 -10.11
CA ARG A 198 -13.38 0.68 -11.42
C ARG A 198 -13.98 2.08 -11.41
N TYR A 199 -13.28 2.98 -12.06
CA TYR A 199 -13.75 4.35 -12.27
C TYR A 199 -13.22 4.90 -13.60
N THR A 200 -13.92 5.87 -14.20
CA THR A 200 -13.48 6.53 -15.43
C THR A 200 -12.25 7.38 -15.13
N GLY A 201 -11.28 7.37 -16.03
CA GLY A 201 -10.07 8.17 -15.86
C GLY A 201 -8.87 7.64 -16.63
N ASP A 202 -7.77 8.39 -16.53
CA ASP A 202 -6.50 8.07 -17.17
C ASP A 202 -5.31 8.17 -16.19
N GLN A 203 -5.56 8.51 -14.93
CA GLN A 203 -4.53 8.71 -13.92
C GLN A 203 -4.42 7.47 -13.01
N LEU A 204 -3.35 6.70 -13.19
CA LEU A 204 -2.98 5.63 -12.27
C LEU A 204 -2.40 6.27 -11.01
N ARG A 205 -3.18 6.34 -9.92
CA ARG A 205 -2.81 7.03 -8.69
C ARG A 205 -3.06 6.15 -7.47
N PHE A 206 -2.05 6.08 -6.60
CA PHE A 206 -2.16 5.47 -5.28
C PHE A 206 -2.29 6.57 -4.23
N PRO A 207 -3.38 6.60 -3.43
CA PRO A 207 -3.66 7.64 -2.44
C PRO A 207 -2.81 7.47 -1.18
N ALA A 208 -1.49 7.61 -1.32
CA ALA A 208 -0.53 7.41 -0.24
C ALA A 208 -0.75 8.37 0.94
N THR A 209 -1.23 9.59 0.68
CA THR A 209 -1.56 10.55 1.74
C THR A 209 -2.70 10.06 2.63
N MET A 210 -3.65 9.31 2.08
CA MET A 210 -4.73 8.69 2.84
C MET A 210 -4.21 7.50 3.66
N ALA A 211 -3.32 6.69 3.09
CA ALA A 211 -2.69 5.57 3.76
C ALA A 211 -1.95 5.99 5.05
N ARG A 212 -1.44 7.22 5.11
CA ARG A 212 -0.82 7.80 6.32
C ARG A 212 -1.69 7.69 7.57
N TYR A 213 -3.02 7.82 7.42
CA TYR A 213 -3.97 7.81 8.54
C TYR A 213 -4.39 6.40 8.94
N ALA A 214 -3.92 5.45 8.19
CA ALA A 214 -4.21 4.05 8.31
C ALA A 214 -3.01 3.23 8.83
N MET A 215 -1.85 3.85 9.04
CA MET A 215 -0.61 3.17 9.45
C MET A 215 -0.39 3.24 10.95
N VAL A 216 0.20 2.18 11.52
CA VAL A 216 0.79 2.21 12.87
C VAL A 216 1.94 3.23 12.92
N GLU A 217 3.13 2.80 12.59
CA GLU A 217 4.32 3.63 12.50
C GLU A 217 4.97 3.49 11.12
N THR A 218 5.01 2.27 10.62
CA THR A 218 5.61 1.91 9.34
C THR A 218 4.66 1.02 8.55
N LEU A 219 4.76 1.07 7.23
CA LEU A 219 3.93 0.29 6.32
C LEU A 219 4.79 -0.28 5.20
N ARG A 220 4.63 -1.56 4.94
CA ARG A 220 5.10 -2.19 3.71
C ARG A 220 4.02 -2.07 2.65
N THR A 221 4.35 -1.45 1.54
CA THR A 221 3.44 -1.32 0.41
C THR A 221 4.08 -1.89 -0.85
N THR A 222 3.34 -2.76 -1.54
CA THR A 222 3.68 -3.20 -2.88
C THR A 222 2.63 -2.68 -3.85
N VAL A 223 3.06 -1.88 -4.83
CA VAL A 223 2.20 -1.40 -5.92
C VAL A 223 2.58 -2.10 -7.20
N TYR A 224 1.65 -2.85 -7.76
CA TYR A 224 1.74 -3.42 -9.09
C TYR A 224 1.03 -2.50 -10.07
N VAL A 225 1.69 -2.16 -11.16
CA VAL A 225 1.09 -1.39 -12.25
C VAL A 225 1.14 -2.25 -13.51
N MET A 226 -0.04 -2.51 -14.09
CA MET A 226 -0.17 -3.30 -15.31
C MET A 226 -0.63 -2.45 -16.49
N GLY A 227 0.06 -2.61 -17.62
CA GLY A 227 -0.27 -1.94 -18.86
C GLY A 227 0.53 -2.46 -20.05
N GLU A 228 0.54 -1.71 -21.15
CA GLU A 228 1.26 -2.10 -22.37
C GLU A 228 2.79 -1.90 -22.25
N GLN A 229 3.23 -1.03 -21.35
CA GLN A 229 4.65 -0.71 -21.11
C GLN A 229 4.95 -0.70 -19.61
N PRO A 230 6.24 -0.79 -19.22
CA PRO A 230 6.65 -0.55 -17.85
C PRO A 230 6.16 0.80 -17.34
N ALA A 231 5.88 0.88 -16.05
CA ALA A 231 5.45 2.13 -15.43
C ALA A 231 6.64 2.92 -14.87
N THR A 232 6.51 4.24 -14.88
CA THR A 232 7.30 5.16 -14.08
C THR A 232 6.45 5.75 -12.95
N VAL A 233 7.07 6.30 -11.92
CA VAL A 233 6.37 6.94 -10.80
C VAL A 233 6.78 8.39 -10.66
N SER A 234 5.82 9.25 -10.31
CA SER A 234 6.03 10.66 -9.95
C SER A 234 5.37 10.98 -8.61
N GLY A 235 5.80 12.08 -7.96
CA GLY A 235 5.45 12.39 -6.57
C GLY A 235 6.36 11.65 -5.58
N TRP A 236 6.59 10.37 -5.80
CA TRP A 236 7.54 9.53 -5.07
C TRP A 236 8.80 9.31 -5.92
N SER A 237 9.96 9.25 -5.28
CA SER A 237 11.19 8.86 -5.96
C SER A 237 11.17 7.36 -6.28
N SER A 238 11.91 6.94 -7.30
CA SER A 238 12.11 5.54 -7.61
C SER A 238 13.60 5.25 -7.74
N THR A 239 14.06 4.22 -7.07
CA THR A 239 15.43 3.70 -7.18
C THR A 239 15.40 2.27 -7.67
N THR A 240 16.41 1.87 -8.42
CA THR A 240 16.59 0.49 -8.89
C THR A 240 17.83 -0.09 -8.23
N ASN A 241 17.69 -1.27 -7.63
CA ASN A 241 18.83 -2.04 -7.12
C ASN A 241 18.70 -3.48 -7.62
N THR A 242 19.41 -3.78 -8.71
CA THR A 242 19.32 -5.08 -9.38
C THR A 242 20.19 -6.16 -8.75
N ASP A 243 21.06 -5.79 -7.79
CA ASP A 243 21.96 -6.75 -7.13
C ASP A 243 22.21 -6.36 -5.68
N ILE A 244 21.48 -7.00 -4.77
CA ILE A 244 21.57 -6.79 -3.33
C ILE A 244 22.43 -7.90 -2.74
N GLU A 245 23.63 -7.57 -2.23
CA GLU A 245 24.49 -8.53 -1.55
C GLU A 245 24.32 -8.44 -0.03
N ALA A 246 24.24 -9.58 0.64
CA ALA A 246 24.11 -9.65 2.09
C ALA A 246 24.76 -10.93 2.66
N ASP A 247 25.07 -10.89 3.98
CA ASP A 247 25.54 -12.04 4.73
C ASP A 247 24.49 -13.16 4.73
N ILE A 248 24.93 -14.40 4.40
CA ILE A 248 24.09 -15.59 4.35
C ILE A 248 23.43 -15.93 5.70
N ASN A 249 23.94 -15.42 6.81
CA ASN A 249 23.36 -15.62 8.14
C ASN A 249 22.15 -14.69 8.41
N ARG A 250 21.86 -13.74 7.52
CA ARG A 250 20.66 -12.90 7.61
C ARG A 250 19.46 -13.58 6.94
N SER A 251 18.26 -13.25 7.38
CA SER A 251 17.06 -13.64 6.61
C SER A 251 16.94 -12.80 5.34
N VAL A 252 16.42 -13.40 4.27
CA VAL A 252 16.19 -12.70 3.00
C VAL A 252 15.21 -11.54 3.20
N ASP A 253 14.15 -11.74 4.01
CA ASP A 253 13.16 -10.71 4.30
C ASP A 253 13.80 -9.49 4.98
N ALA A 254 14.63 -9.70 6.01
CA ALA A 254 15.32 -8.59 6.67
C ALA A 254 16.30 -7.84 5.76
N VAL A 255 16.92 -8.54 4.81
CA VAL A 255 17.80 -7.92 3.80
C VAL A 255 16.96 -7.08 2.82
N PHE A 256 15.83 -7.61 2.42
CA PHE A 256 14.94 -6.90 1.50
C PHE A 256 14.30 -5.69 2.18
N ASP A 257 13.87 -5.81 3.44
CA ASP A 257 13.34 -4.69 4.24
C ASP A 257 14.34 -3.55 4.39
N ASP A 258 15.62 -3.87 4.65
CA ASP A 258 16.68 -2.86 4.69
C ASP A 258 16.82 -2.12 3.34
N ALA A 259 16.71 -2.84 2.22
CA ALA A 259 16.77 -2.23 0.89
C ALA A 259 15.55 -1.35 0.61
N LEU A 260 14.35 -1.77 1.01
CA LEU A 260 13.13 -0.97 0.90
C LEU A 260 13.20 0.28 1.78
N TRP A 261 13.67 0.14 3.01
CA TRP A 261 13.88 1.27 3.91
C TRP A 261 14.90 2.27 3.37
N ALA A 262 15.97 1.79 2.74
CA ALA A 262 16.97 2.65 2.10
C ALA A 262 16.41 3.40 0.88
N ALA A 263 15.42 2.85 0.19
CA ALA A 263 14.77 3.48 -0.95
C ALA A 263 13.71 4.52 -0.55
N GLY A 264 12.93 4.23 0.50
CA GLY A 264 11.82 5.04 0.98
C GLY A 264 12.04 5.58 2.40
N GLY A 265 11.93 4.72 3.41
CA GLY A 265 12.11 5.08 4.82
C GLY A 265 11.22 6.25 5.25
N ASP A 266 11.82 7.38 5.61
CA ASP A 266 11.14 8.60 6.05
C ASP A 266 10.82 9.58 4.92
N THR A 267 11.07 9.21 3.67
CA THR A 267 10.82 10.05 2.49
C THR A 267 10.01 9.30 1.44
N PRO A 268 9.19 9.99 0.62
CA PRO A 268 8.44 9.33 -0.45
C PRO A 268 9.39 8.64 -1.46
N GLY A 269 9.43 7.31 -1.42
CA GLY A 269 10.33 6.55 -2.28
C GLY A 269 9.98 5.06 -2.40
N TYR A 270 10.22 4.52 -3.59
CA TYR A 270 10.05 3.12 -3.94
C TYR A 270 11.37 2.49 -4.39
N LEU A 271 11.53 1.21 -4.11
CA LEU A 271 12.41 0.33 -4.85
C LEU A 271 11.64 -0.24 -6.04
N LEU A 272 12.08 0.05 -7.26
CA LEU A 272 11.60 -0.61 -8.47
C LEU A 272 12.20 -2.02 -8.50
N THR A 273 11.37 -3.01 -8.16
CA THR A 273 11.81 -4.39 -7.94
C THR A 273 11.71 -5.23 -9.21
N TYR A 274 10.69 -4.97 -10.01
CA TYR A 274 10.42 -5.72 -11.23
C TYR A 274 9.78 -4.84 -12.29
N ALA A 275 10.17 -5.04 -13.54
CA ALA A 275 9.45 -4.55 -14.72
C ALA A 275 9.65 -5.53 -15.86
N GLY A 276 8.57 -6.15 -16.33
CA GLY A 276 8.67 -7.18 -17.39
C GLY A 276 7.38 -7.93 -17.64
N SER A 277 7.47 -8.98 -18.43
CA SER A 277 6.36 -9.90 -18.70
C SER A 277 6.08 -10.79 -17.50
N HIS A 278 4.86 -11.27 -17.38
CA HIS A 278 4.39 -12.15 -16.32
C HIS A 278 3.81 -13.46 -16.89
N GLY A 279 3.41 -14.39 -16.01
CA GLY A 279 2.81 -15.67 -16.39
C GLY A 279 1.42 -15.54 -17.03
N ALA A 280 0.94 -16.63 -17.60
CA ALA A 280 -0.30 -16.68 -18.39
C ALA A 280 -1.59 -16.58 -17.57
N ASP A 281 -1.50 -16.63 -16.23
CA ASP A 281 -2.66 -16.60 -15.33
C ASP A 281 -3.17 -15.18 -15.04
N LEU A 282 -2.50 -14.16 -15.59
CA LEU A 282 -2.87 -12.75 -15.49
C LEU A 282 -3.27 -12.20 -16.86
N PRO A 283 -4.03 -11.10 -16.92
CA PRO A 283 -4.32 -10.40 -18.18
C PRO A 283 -3.04 -10.02 -18.92
N GLU A 284 -3.08 -10.04 -20.27
CA GLU A 284 -1.91 -9.70 -21.10
C GLU A 284 -1.37 -8.29 -20.78
N GLY A 285 -0.03 -8.16 -20.78
CA GLY A 285 0.63 -6.87 -20.56
C GLY A 285 2.00 -7.01 -19.90
N VAL A 286 2.50 -5.87 -19.45
CA VAL A 286 3.73 -5.73 -18.66
C VAL A 286 3.34 -5.38 -17.23
N VAL A 287 3.99 -6.00 -16.26
CA VAL A 287 3.87 -5.66 -14.84
C VAL A 287 5.08 -4.86 -14.41
N THR A 288 4.85 -3.76 -13.72
CA THR A 288 5.88 -3.05 -12.96
C THR A 288 5.55 -3.12 -11.48
N ARG A 289 6.52 -3.57 -10.67
CA ARG A 289 6.37 -3.69 -9.22
C ARG A 289 7.24 -2.66 -8.52
N PHE A 290 6.59 -1.86 -7.70
CA PHE A 290 7.19 -0.88 -6.81
C PHE A 290 6.96 -1.30 -5.36
N ASP A 291 8.03 -1.46 -4.60
CA ASP A 291 7.99 -1.82 -3.19
C ASP A 291 8.52 -0.67 -2.33
N THR A 292 7.90 -0.47 -1.18
CA THR A 292 8.40 0.43 -0.13
C THR A 292 8.18 -0.17 1.24
N PHE A 293 9.08 0.13 2.16
CA PHE A 293 8.89 0.00 3.59
C PHE A 293 9.20 1.36 4.19
N SER A 294 8.16 2.06 4.65
CA SER A 294 8.26 3.49 4.94
C SER A 294 7.47 3.88 6.18
N SER A 295 7.93 4.94 6.83
CA SER A 295 7.25 5.56 7.96
C SER A 295 6.06 6.41 7.50
N ARG A 296 5.21 6.77 8.46
CA ARG A 296 4.10 7.71 8.26
C ARG A 296 4.55 9.04 7.67
N ASP A 297 5.75 9.50 7.97
CA ASP A 297 6.28 10.78 7.49
C ASP A 297 6.61 10.78 5.99
N ALA A 298 6.82 9.61 5.39
CA ALA A 298 6.98 9.46 3.95
C ALA A 298 5.69 9.73 3.15
N HIS A 299 4.51 9.51 3.76
CA HIS A 299 3.21 9.57 3.08
C HIS A 299 2.63 11.00 3.03
N THR A 300 3.35 11.92 2.40
CA THR A 300 2.99 13.36 2.32
C THR A 300 2.40 13.77 0.98
N ILE A 301 2.55 12.94 -0.04
CA ILE A 301 2.05 13.15 -1.40
C ILE A 301 1.64 11.81 -2.00
N ASP A 302 0.63 11.82 -2.87
CA ASP A 302 0.20 10.61 -3.58
C ASP A 302 1.21 10.20 -4.66
N ALA A 303 1.34 8.90 -4.87
CA ALA A 303 2.14 8.37 -5.96
C ALA A 303 1.29 8.32 -7.25
N GLN A 304 1.83 8.87 -8.33
CA GLN A 304 1.22 8.85 -9.65
C GLN A 304 2.08 8.01 -10.59
N PHE A 305 1.46 7.15 -11.38
CA PHE A 305 2.16 6.25 -12.29
C PHE A 305 1.80 6.57 -13.74
N ALA A 306 2.77 6.40 -14.63
CA ALA A 306 2.60 6.56 -16.07
C ALA A 306 3.18 5.34 -16.79
N LEU A 307 2.51 4.84 -17.82
CA LEU A 307 2.95 3.69 -18.64
C LEU A 307 3.88 4.17 -19.75
N ASP A 308 5.04 4.71 -19.39
CA ASP A 308 6.03 5.30 -20.29
C ASP A 308 7.46 4.84 -20.01
N GLY A 309 7.63 3.84 -19.16
CA GLY A 309 8.93 3.23 -18.88
C GLY A 309 9.42 2.37 -20.05
N THR A 310 10.75 2.22 -20.14
CA THR A 310 11.41 1.48 -21.22
C THR A 310 12.26 0.33 -20.72
N ASP A 311 12.57 0.30 -19.44
CA ASP A 311 13.55 -0.61 -18.87
C ASP A 311 12.90 -1.87 -18.31
N GLU A 312 13.45 -3.03 -18.65
CA GLU A 312 13.15 -4.26 -17.92
C GLU A 312 14.02 -4.32 -16.66
N VAL A 313 13.41 -4.66 -15.53
CA VAL A 313 14.07 -4.72 -14.22
C VAL A 313 13.74 -6.04 -13.54
N VAL A 314 14.77 -6.70 -13.00
CA VAL A 314 14.64 -7.82 -12.08
C VAL A 314 15.65 -7.62 -10.95
N THR A 315 15.16 -7.47 -9.73
CA THR A 315 16.01 -7.40 -8.54
C THR A 315 16.49 -8.80 -8.16
N SER A 316 17.79 -8.94 -7.86
CA SER A 316 18.36 -10.15 -7.29
C SER A 316 18.92 -9.89 -5.89
N ILE A 317 18.87 -10.93 -5.04
CA ILE A 317 19.45 -10.93 -3.70
C ILE A 317 20.48 -12.06 -3.64
N SER A 318 21.74 -11.69 -3.47
CA SER A 318 22.87 -12.62 -3.35
C SER A 318 23.27 -12.78 -1.89
N MET A 319 22.99 -13.93 -1.29
CA MET A 319 23.39 -14.28 0.07
C MET A 319 24.78 -14.89 0.06
N VAL A 320 25.76 -14.21 0.68
CA VAL A 320 27.19 -14.55 0.62
C VAL A 320 27.70 -14.92 1.99
N GLU A 321 28.49 -16.00 2.07
CA GLU A 321 29.17 -16.39 3.32
C GLU A 321 30.40 -15.47 3.59
N ASP A 322 30.54 -15.01 4.84
CA ASP A 322 31.68 -14.19 5.27
C ASP A 322 33.01 -14.96 5.07
N GLY A 323 33.84 -14.48 4.16
CA GLY A 323 35.13 -15.12 3.80
C GLY A 323 35.45 -15.13 2.30
N ALA A 324 34.45 -14.95 1.45
CA ALA A 324 34.65 -14.65 0.03
C ALA A 324 34.84 -13.13 -0.11
N ASP A 325 35.99 -12.69 -0.65
CA ASP A 325 36.42 -11.29 -0.86
C ASP A 325 35.25 -10.30 -1.12
N THR A 326 34.53 -9.92 -0.09
CA THR A 326 33.52 -8.88 -0.11
C THR A 326 34.22 -7.52 -0.13
N LYS A 327 34.50 -7.02 -1.32
CA LYS A 327 34.90 -5.64 -1.50
C LYS A 327 33.71 -4.76 -1.13
N ALA A 328 33.85 -4.13 0.04
CA ALA A 328 32.89 -3.21 0.65
C ALA A 328 32.48 -2.07 -0.29
N TRP A 329 31.39 -2.25 -1.04
CA TRP A 329 30.75 -1.19 -1.84
C TRP A 329 29.53 -0.56 -1.17
N LEU A 330 29.09 -1.10 -0.03
CA LEU A 330 27.88 -0.63 0.69
C LEU A 330 28.08 0.58 1.61
N LEU A 331 29.26 1.24 1.62
CA LEU A 331 29.53 2.37 2.55
C LEU A 331 29.66 3.75 1.88
N LEU A 332 29.37 3.93 0.60
CA LEU A 332 29.63 5.19 -0.08
C LEU A 332 28.49 6.24 -0.14
N PRO A 333 27.20 5.97 0.04
CA PRO A 333 26.21 7.05 0.16
C PRO A 333 26.10 7.67 1.55
N LEU A 334 26.45 6.96 2.64
CA LEU A 334 26.26 7.45 4.01
C LEU A 334 27.27 8.48 4.50
N LEU A 335 28.40 8.68 3.80
CA LEU A 335 29.41 9.67 4.18
C LEU A 335 29.29 11.04 3.52
N ALA A 336 28.44 11.20 2.53
CA ALA A 336 28.22 12.51 1.87
C ALA A 336 27.25 13.45 2.62
N GLY A 337 26.40 12.91 3.50
CA GLY A 337 25.40 13.68 4.27
C GLY A 337 25.87 14.29 5.58
N PHE A 338 26.94 13.76 6.21
CA PHE A 338 27.39 14.20 7.54
C PHE A 338 28.47 15.29 7.54
N GLY A 339 28.93 15.72 6.39
CA GLY A 339 30.06 16.68 6.25
C GLY A 339 29.70 18.17 6.38
N VAL A 340 28.44 18.56 6.39
CA VAL A 340 28.05 19.99 6.29
C VAL A 340 27.58 20.61 7.61
N TRP A 341 27.32 19.82 8.64
CA TRP A 341 26.72 20.35 9.89
C TRP A 341 27.71 20.69 11.01
N ARG A 342 29.03 20.56 10.83
CA ARG A 342 30.03 20.82 11.87
C ARG A 342 30.88 22.10 11.72
N ARG A 343 30.49 23.04 10.85
CA ARG A 343 31.27 24.28 10.61
C ARG A 343 30.52 25.59 10.87
N ARG A 344 29.56 25.62 11.81
CA ARG A 344 28.89 26.88 12.19
C ARG A 344 28.69 27.06 13.69
N ARG A 345 29.69 26.73 14.50
CA ARG A 345 29.69 27.08 15.93
C ARG A 345 31.09 27.36 16.52
N GLU A 346 31.93 28.03 15.77
CA GLU A 346 33.12 28.69 16.37
C GLU A 346 33.30 30.03 15.68
N GLY A 347 32.81 31.11 16.33
CA GLY A 347 32.98 32.47 15.82
C GLY A 347 32.01 33.48 16.42
N ALA A 348 31.89 33.53 17.78
CA ALA A 348 31.34 34.72 18.44
C ALA A 348 31.79 34.72 19.90
N THR A 349 33.05 35.06 20.12
CA THR A 349 33.54 35.75 21.33
C THR A 349 34.77 36.53 20.95
N GLY A 350 34.57 37.86 20.94
CA GLY A 350 35.58 38.85 20.74
C GLY A 350 34.92 40.24 20.71
#